data_31ba62c2e2ed996d438e89f610077aed
#
_entry.id   31ba62c2e2ed996d438e89f610077aed
#
_cell.length_a   1.000
_cell.length_b   1.000
_cell.length_c   1.000
_cell.angle_alpha   90.00
_cell.angle_beta   90.00
_cell.angle_gamma   90.00
#
_symmetry.space_group_name_H-M   'P 1'
#
loop_
_entity.id
_entity.type
_entity.pdbx_description
1 polymer ?
#
loop_
_entity_poly.entity_id
_entity_poly.type
_entity_poly.pdbx_seq_one_letter_code
_entity_poly.pdbx_strand_id
1 'polypeptide(L)'
;MATNRRARFDYEIVDTWEAGIQLSGPEVKSLRDARVNLGDAFGTVFRGEVWLEKMHISPYEPATRANPADPQRRRKLLLHRQEINRMDHRVTEKGLTLVPLTVYFRNGRAKVELALARGKQRHDKRETIKRREGDRETRRAMRRHTR
;
A
#
# COMPACT_ATOMS: atom_id res chain seq x y z
N MET A 1 -3.87 -9.88 -8.34
CA MET A 1 -4.15 -8.66 -7.56
C MET A 1 -3.67 -8.83 -6.12
N ALA A 2 -3.00 -7.86 -5.59
CA ALA A 2 -2.56 -7.86 -4.19
C ALA A 2 -3.12 -6.64 -3.47
N THR A 3 -3.59 -6.85 -2.25
CA THR A 3 -4.23 -5.80 -1.45
C THR A 3 -3.46 -5.61 -0.14
N ASN A 4 -3.26 -4.36 0.25
CA ASN A 4 -2.61 -4.01 1.50
C ASN A 4 -3.67 -3.82 2.60
N ARG A 5 -3.99 -4.87 3.31
CA ARG A 5 -5.01 -4.84 4.38
C ARG A 5 -4.59 -4.00 5.57
N ARG A 6 -3.29 -3.97 5.88
CA ARG A 6 -2.72 -3.22 6.99
C ARG A 6 -2.85 -1.71 6.81
N ALA A 7 -2.76 -1.23 5.57
CA ALA A 7 -2.79 0.19 5.30
C ALA A 7 -4.06 0.87 5.81
N ARG A 8 -5.20 0.24 5.63
CA ARG A 8 -6.49 0.80 6.09
C ARG A 8 -6.63 0.80 7.62
N PHE A 9 -5.92 -0.11 8.29
CA PHE A 9 -5.89 -0.14 9.75
C PHE A 9 -4.91 0.89 10.32
N ASP A 10 -3.73 1.00 9.71
CA ASP A 10 -2.65 1.84 10.21
C ASP A 10 -2.76 3.31 9.78
N TYR A 11 -3.51 3.59 8.70
CA TYR A 11 -3.57 4.91 8.09
C TYR A 11 -4.99 5.37 7.83
N GLU A 12 -5.20 6.68 7.99
CA GLU A 12 -6.38 7.36 7.50
C GLU A 12 -6.14 7.77 6.06
N ILE A 13 -6.94 7.26 5.12
CA ILE A 13 -6.78 7.54 3.70
C ILE A 13 -7.37 8.93 3.39
N VAL A 14 -6.53 9.82 2.87
CA VAL A 14 -6.91 11.20 2.55
C VAL A 14 -7.27 11.34 1.07
N ASP A 15 -6.49 10.71 0.19
CA ASP A 15 -6.69 10.78 -1.25
C ASP A 15 -6.05 9.56 -1.93
N THR A 16 -6.42 9.28 -3.17
CA THR A 16 -5.87 8.14 -3.92
C THR A 16 -5.59 8.51 -5.38
N TRP A 17 -4.61 7.82 -5.97
CA TRP A 17 -4.26 7.96 -7.38
C TRP A 17 -3.97 6.58 -7.97
N GLU A 18 -4.28 6.41 -9.26
CA GLU A 18 -3.81 5.24 -10.00
C GLU A 18 -2.47 5.58 -10.65
N ALA A 19 -1.44 4.82 -10.31
CA ALA A 19 -0.11 4.97 -10.86
C ALA A 19 0.28 3.76 -11.71
N GLY A 20 1.00 3.98 -12.80
CA GLY A 20 1.72 2.91 -13.46
C GLY A 20 2.95 2.54 -12.65
N ILE A 21 3.47 1.34 -12.86
CA ILE A 21 4.69 0.89 -12.19
C ILE A 21 5.64 0.26 -13.19
N GLN A 22 6.91 0.63 -13.13
CA GLN A 22 7.96 0.03 -13.95
C GLN A 22 8.43 -1.28 -13.31
N LEU A 23 8.24 -2.38 -14.03
CA LEU A 23 8.62 -3.71 -13.61
C LEU A 23 9.47 -4.39 -14.68
N SER A 24 10.37 -5.28 -14.26
CA SER A 24 11.05 -6.20 -15.17
C SER A 24 10.10 -7.31 -15.61
N GLY A 25 10.47 -8.05 -16.68
CA GLY A 25 9.69 -9.19 -17.15
C GLY A 25 9.43 -10.23 -16.05
N PRO A 26 10.47 -10.67 -15.32
CA PRO A 26 10.28 -11.60 -14.21
C PRO A 26 9.37 -11.07 -13.10
N GLU A 27 9.45 -9.79 -12.78
CA GLU A 27 8.57 -9.16 -11.78
C GLU A 27 7.11 -9.17 -12.22
N VAL A 28 6.84 -8.92 -13.51
CA VAL A 28 5.49 -9.00 -14.06
C VAL A 28 4.92 -10.41 -13.91
N LYS A 29 5.74 -11.42 -14.20
CA LYS A 29 5.32 -12.82 -14.07
C LYS A 29 5.00 -13.19 -12.62
N SER A 30 5.84 -12.77 -11.68
CA SER A 30 5.61 -13.00 -10.25
C SER A 30 4.34 -12.29 -9.78
N LEU A 31 4.11 -11.07 -10.26
CA LEU A 31 2.91 -10.32 -9.92
C LEU A 31 1.64 -10.99 -10.47
N ARG A 32 1.68 -11.57 -11.66
CA ARG A 32 0.55 -12.34 -12.21
C ARG A 32 0.22 -13.56 -11.35
N ASP A 33 1.21 -14.15 -10.71
CA ASP A 33 1.05 -15.27 -9.79
C ASP A 33 0.72 -14.80 -8.36
N ALA A 34 0.42 -13.51 -8.17
CA ALA A 34 0.12 -12.90 -6.88
C ALA A 34 1.24 -13.06 -5.84
N ARG A 35 2.48 -13.19 -6.29
CA ARG A 35 3.66 -13.36 -5.42
C ARG A 35 4.26 -12.01 -5.05
N VAL A 36 3.46 -11.18 -4.40
CA VAL A 36 3.81 -9.82 -4.01
C VAL A 36 3.28 -9.52 -2.61
N ASN A 37 4.04 -8.77 -1.83
CA ASN A 37 3.65 -8.34 -0.49
C ASN A 37 3.81 -6.83 -0.39
N LEU A 38 2.72 -6.14 -0.04
CA LEU A 38 2.65 -4.69 0.10
C LEU A 38 2.79 -4.21 1.55
N GLY A 39 2.90 -5.13 2.52
CA GLY A 39 2.76 -4.82 3.94
C GLY A 39 3.65 -3.69 4.45
N ASP A 40 4.91 -3.63 4.00
CA ASP A 40 5.89 -2.63 4.44
C ASP A 40 6.17 -1.58 3.37
N ALA A 41 5.45 -1.60 2.26
CA ALA A 41 5.70 -0.70 1.14
C ALA A 41 5.20 0.71 1.41
N PHE A 42 5.93 1.68 0.88
CA PHE A 42 5.55 3.08 0.95
C PHE A 42 6.05 3.83 -0.28
N GLY A 43 5.46 4.99 -0.54
CA GLY A 43 5.88 5.85 -1.64
C GLY A 43 6.77 6.99 -1.16
N THR A 44 7.76 7.35 -1.97
CA THR A 44 8.59 8.53 -1.74
C THR A 44 8.60 9.40 -2.98
N VAL A 45 8.67 10.72 -2.79
CA VAL A 45 8.83 11.67 -3.88
C VAL A 45 10.27 12.21 -3.80
N PHE A 46 11.02 12.02 -4.87
CA PHE A 46 12.40 12.43 -4.92
C PHE A 46 12.75 12.97 -6.32
N ARG A 47 13.21 14.21 -6.38
CA ARG A 47 13.57 14.90 -7.62
C ARG A 47 12.49 14.87 -8.69
N GLY A 48 11.23 15.10 -8.30
CA GLY A 48 10.10 15.12 -9.22
C GLY A 48 9.65 13.75 -9.71
N GLU A 49 10.11 12.68 -9.09
CA GLU A 49 9.72 11.31 -9.39
C GLU A 49 9.15 10.64 -8.15
N VAL A 50 8.19 9.73 -8.36
CA VAL A 50 7.59 8.95 -7.28
C VAL A 50 8.11 7.53 -7.34
N TRP A 51 8.56 7.02 -6.20
CA TRP A 51 9.15 5.70 -6.07
C TRP A 51 8.38 4.88 -5.06
N LEU A 52 8.16 3.61 -5.39
CA LEU A 52 7.59 2.65 -4.46
C LEU A 52 8.72 1.85 -3.82
N GLU A 53 8.84 1.95 -2.50
CA GLU A 53 9.90 1.32 -1.74
C GLU A 53 9.38 0.15 -0.91
N LYS A 54 10.22 -0.84 -0.72
CA LYS A 54 9.98 -2.03 0.12
C LYS A 54 8.78 -2.90 -0.28
N MET A 55 8.25 -2.75 -1.48
CA MET A 55 7.32 -3.72 -2.00
C MET A 55 8.09 -4.99 -2.36
N HIS A 56 7.73 -6.10 -1.74
CA HIS A 56 8.37 -7.38 -1.98
C HIS A 56 7.69 -8.09 -3.15
N ILE A 57 8.47 -8.37 -4.20
CA ILE A 57 8.03 -9.24 -5.29
C ILE A 57 8.93 -10.46 -5.27
N SER A 58 8.35 -11.64 -5.08
CA SER A 58 9.11 -12.88 -5.01
C SER A 58 9.86 -13.13 -6.32
N PRO A 59 11.13 -13.57 -6.27
CA PRO A 59 11.88 -13.88 -7.48
C PRO A 59 11.15 -14.92 -8.33
N TYR A 60 11.17 -14.72 -9.64
CA TYR A 60 10.68 -15.72 -10.59
C TYR A 60 11.80 -16.72 -10.84
N GLU A 61 11.64 -17.95 -10.35
CA GLU A 61 12.71 -18.95 -10.28
C GLU A 61 13.48 -19.18 -11.58
N PRO A 62 12.86 -19.31 -12.76
CA PRO A 62 13.61 -19.48 -13.99
C PRO A 62 14.59 -18.35 -14.32
N ALA A 63 14.34 -17.16 -13.82
CA ALA A 63 15.18 -15.98 -14.07
C ALA A 63 16.25 -15.76 -12.98
N THR A 64 16.11 -16.36 -11.80
CA THR A 64 16.99 -16.09 -10.65
C THR A 64 18.37 -16.69 -10.80
N ARG A 65 18.55 -17.72 -11.62
CA ARG A 65 19.84 -18.38 -11.84
C ARG A 65 20.85 -17.47 -12.55
N ALA A 66 20.37 -16.59 -13.44
CA ALA A 66 21.24 -15.76 -14.25
C ALA A 66 21.53 -14.40 -13.61
N ASN A 67 20.56 -13.77 -12.96
CA ASN A 67 20.72 -12.42 -12.41
C ASN A 67 19.62 -12.13 -11.40
N PRO A 68 19.80 -12.51 -10.13
CA PRO A 68 18.77 -12.27 -9.12
C PRO A 68 18.64 -10.78 -8.83
N ALA A 69 17.48 -10.21 -9.18
CA ALA A 69 17.15 -8.86 -8.77
C ALA A 69 16.76 -8.83 -7.29
N ASP A 70 17.03 -7.71 -6.61
CA ASP A 70 16.57 -7.51 -5.24
C ASP A 70 15.03 -7.56 -5.18
N PRO A 71 14.44 -8.48 -4.42
CA PRO A 71 12.98 -8.57 -4.31
C PRO A 71 12.32 -7.30 -3.79
N GLN A 72 13.05 -6.48 -3.04
CA GLN A 72 12.55 -5.23 -2.46
C GLN A 72 13.14 -3.99 -3.12
N ARG A 73 13.63 -4.09 -4.34
CA ARG A 73 14.20 -2.93 -5.03
C ARG A 73 13.19 -1.80 -5.18
N ARG A 74 13.69 -0.58 -5.23
CA ARG A 74 12.86 0.60 -5.53
C ARG A 74 12.28 0.47 -6.94
N ARG A 75 11.01 0.82 -7.09
CA ARG A 75 10.34 0.78 -8.38
C ARG A 75 9.72 2.14 -8.68
N LYS A 76 9.98 2.64 -9.87
CA LYS A 76 9.46 3.94 -10.29
C LYS A 76 7.97 3.84 -10.57
N LEU A 77 7.20 4.77 -10.04
CA LEU A 77 5.78 4.92 -10.33
C LEU A 77 5.60 5.96 -11.44
N LEU A 78 4.66 5.69 -12.33
CA LEU A 78 4.38 6.52 -13.48
C LEU A 78 3.08 7.28 -13.25
N LEU A 79 3.20 8.59 -13.15
CA LEU A 79 2.10 9.50 -12.86
C LEU A 79 2.25 10.74 -13.71
N HIS A 80 1.16 11.47 -13.92
CA HIS A 80 1.21 12.76 -14.59
C HIS A 80 1.95 13.79 -13.72
N ARG A 81 2.64 14.72 -14.36
CA ARG A 81 3.41 15.75 -13.64
C ARG A 81 2.56 16.52 -12.63
N GLN A 82 1.33 16.83 -12.99
CA GLN A 82 0.41 17.54 -12.09
C GLN A 82 0.10 16.73 -10.84
N GLU A 83 -0.07 15.42 -11.00
CA GLU A 83 -0.32 14.52 -9.87
C GLU A 83 0.89 14.44 -8.95
N ILE A 84 2.08 14.32 -9.54
CA ILE A 84 3.35 14.29 -8.78
C ILE A 84 3.53 15.57 -7.98
N ASN A 85 3.27 16.73 -8.60
CA ASN A 85 3.41 18.01 -7.93
C ASN A 85 2.43 18.15 -6.76
N ARG A 86 1.20 17.68 -6.91
CA ARG A 86 0.21 17.68 -5.82
C ARG A 86 0.64 16.75 -4.69
N MET A 87 1.14 15.57 -5.01
CA MET A 87 1.65 14.63 -4.02
C MET A 87 2.81 15.21 -3.25
N ASP A 88 3.79 15.78 -3.94
CA ASP A 88 4.98 16.36 -3.33
C ASP A 88 4.62 17.47 -2.36
N HIS A 89 3.72 18.37 -2.78
CA HIS A 89 3.25 19.45 -1.93
C HIS A 89 2.55 18.92 -0.67
N ARG A 90 1.72 17.90 -0.81
CA ARG A 90 0.94 17.35 0.30
C ARG A 90 1.76 16.43 1.21
N VAL A 91 2.73 15.71 0.67
CA VAL A 91 3.62 14.84 1.46
C VAL A 91 4.53 15.66 2.37
N THR A 92 4.84 16.90 1.99
CA THR A 92 5.60 17.80 2.86
C THR A 92 4.78 18.27 4.07
N GLU A 93 3.46 18.15 4.02
CA GLU A 93 2.62 18.42 5.19
C GLU A 93 2.91 17.39 6.28
N LYS A 94 2.91 17.86 7.52
CA LYS A 94 3.25 17.03 8.67
C LYS A 94 2.29 15.85 8.83
N GLY A 95 2.85 14.66 8.94
CA GLY A 95 2.11 13.44 9.21
C GLY A 95 1.51 12.73 8.00
N LEU A 96 1.73 13.24 6.78
CA LEU A 96 1.25 12.58 5.56
C LEU A 96 2.33 11.71 4.93
N THR A 97 1.93 10.58 4.37
CA THR A 97 2.79 9.63 3.68
C THR A 97 2.05 9.00 2.51
N LEU A 98 2.79 8.33 1.62
CA LEU A 98 2.22 7.60 0.51
C LEU A 98 2.31 6.11 0.79
N VAL A 99 1.20 5.39 0.64
CA VAL A 99 1.15 3.95 0.83
C VAL A 99 0.38 3.29 -0.31
N PRO A 100 0.85 2.13 -0.80
CA PRO A 100 0.10 1.39 -1.82
C PRO A 100 -1.05 0.65 -1.16
N LEU A 101 -2.24 0.74 -1.75
CA LEU A 101 -3.41 0.00 -1.27
C LEU A 101 -3.60 -1.30 -2.03
N THR A 102 -3.42 -1.26 -3.34
CA THR A 102 -3.67 -2.41 -4.22
C THR A 102 -2.73 -2.36 -5.41
N VAL A 103 -2.25 -3.51 -5.84
CA VAL A 103 -1.52 -3.67 -7.12
C VAL A 103 -2.37 -4.58 -8.00
N TYR A 104 -2.59 -4.19 -9.24
CA TYR A 104 -3.47 -4.89 -10.17
C TYR A 104 -3.03 -4.67 -11.61
N PHE A 105 -3.63 -5.42 -12.53
CA PHE A 105 -3.42 -5.22 -13.95
C PHE A 105 -4.64 -4.53 -14.56
N ARG A 106 -4.39 -3.56 -15.41
CA ARG A 106 -5.41 -2.87 -16.19
C ARG A 106 -4.90 -2.72 -17.62
N ASN A 107 -5.65 -3.25 -18.58
CA ASN A 107 -5.25 -3.27 -19.99
C ASN A 107 -3.84 -3.87 -20.20
N GLY A 108 -3.54 -4.95 -19.47
CA GLY A 108 -2.26 -5.65 -19.56
C GLY A 108 -1.08 -4.96 -18.88
N ARG A 109 -1.30 -3.81 -18.25
CA ARG A 109 -0.25 -3.05 -17.54
C ARG A 109 -0.43 -3.11 -16.04
N ALA A 110 0.66 -3.25 -15.32
CA ALA A 110 0.65 -3.22 -13.86
C ALA A 110 0.34 -1.80 -13.36
N LYS A 111 -0.61 -1.72 -12.44
CA LYS A 111 -1.04 -0.47 -11.82
C LYS A 111 -1.03 -0.59 -10.31
N VAL A 112 -0.84 0.54 -9.65
CA VAL A 112 -0.87 0.64 -8.20
C VAL A 112 -1.89 1.70 -7.81
N GLU A 113 -2.81 1.36 -6.92
CA GLU A 113 -3.62 2.35 -6.23
C GLU A 113 -2.79 2.91 -5.09
N LEU A 114 -2.30 4.13 -5.26
CA LEU A 114 -1.45 4.81 -4.30
C LEU A 114 -2.29 5.77 -3.48
N ALA A 115 -2.19 5.68 -2.16
CA ALA A 115 -2.93 6.53 -1.25
C ALA A 115 -2.04 7.55 -0.57
N LEU A 116 -2.54 8.78 -0.48
CA LEU A 116 -2.04 9.76 0.46
C LEU A 116 -2.73 9.51 1.79
N ALA A 117 -1.96 9.26 2.82
CA ALA A 117 -2.51 8.79 4.08
C ALA A 117 -1.84 9.47 5.26
N ARG A 118 -2.60 9.60 6.34
CA ARG A 118 -2.09 10.08 7.62
C ARG A 118 -1.93 8.87 8.54
N GLY A 119 -0.75 8.73 9.12
CA GLY A 119 -0.53 7.71 10.12
C GLY A 119 -1.48 7.91 11.29
N LYS A 120 -2.23 6.88 11.66
CA LYS A 120 -3.06 6.93 12.85
C LYS A 120 -2.14 7.02 14.06
N GLN A 121 -2.38 8.01 14.91
CA GLN A 121 -1.67 8.11 16.17
C GLN A 121 -2.01 6.89 17.03
N ARG A 122 -1.08 6.49 17.88
CA ARG A 122 -1.28 5.37 18.80
C ARG A 122 -2.60 5.47 19.59
N HIS A 123 -3.01 6.70 19.87
CA HIS A 123 -4.29 7.02 20.50
C HIS A 123 -5.49 6.59 19.62
N ASP A 124 -5.48 6.90 18.32
CA ASP A 124 -6.57 6.54 17.41
C ASP A 124 -6.73 5.04 17.25
N LYS A 125 -5.62 4.31 17.22
CA LYS A 125 -5.63 2.83 17.17
C LYS A 125 -6.25 2.25 18.43
N ARG A 126 -5.93 2.82 19.60
CA ARG A 126 -6.51 2.40 20.87
C ARG A 126 -8.01 2.64 20.92
N GLU A 127 -8.48 3.77 20.43
CA GLU A 127 -9.92 4.07 20.35
C GLU A 127 -10.66 3.10 19.45
N THR A 128 -10.09 2.75 18.31
CA THR A 128 -10.68 1.77 17.40
C THR A 128 -10.81 0.40 18.06
N ILE A 129 -9.77 -0.03 18.77
CA ILE A 129 -9.79 -1.30 19.52
C ILE A 129 -10.82 -1.25 20.64
N LYS A 130 -10.85 -0.18 21.41
CA LYS A 130 -11.83 0.01 22.49
C LYS A 130 -13.26 -0.01 22.00
N ARG A 131 -13.56 0.62 20.85
CA ARG A 131 -14.89 0.59 20.25
C ARG A 131 -15.30 -0.84 19.90
N ARG A 132 -14.40 -1.62 19.29
CA ARG A 132 -14.68 -3.01 18.93
C ARG A 132 -14.93 -3.87 20.17
N GLU A 133 -14.15 -3.68 21.22
CA GLU A 133 -14.32 -4.39 22.48
C GLU A 133 -15.62 -3.97 23.18
N GLY A 134 -15.91 -2.68 23.25
CA GLY A 134 -17.15 -2.15 23.80
C GLY A 134 -18.38 -2.70 23.11
N ASP A 135 -18.38 -2.74 21.77
CA ASP A 135 -19.46 -3.34 20.98
C ASP A 135 -19.65 -4.81 21.29
N ARG A 136 -18.57 -5.56 21.44
CA ARG A 136 -18.63 -6.98 21.82
C ARG A 136 -19.22 -7.17 23.22
N GLU A 137 -18.81 -6.37 24.18
CA GLU A 137 -19.33 -6.41 25.55
C GLU A 137 -20.82 -6.06 25.61
N THR A 138 -21.23 -5.03 24.88
CA THR A 138 -22.64 -4.64 24.75
C THR A 138 -23.48 -5.77 24.17
N ARG A 139 -23.01 -6.42 23.12
CA ARG A 139 -23.67 -7.58 22.53
C ARG A 139 -23.78 -8.74 23.49
N ARG A 140 -22.74 -9.01 24.28
CA ARG A 140 -22.77 -10.07 25.32
C ARG A 140 -23.77 -9.74 26.41
N ALA A 141 -23.83 -8.50 26.87
CA ALA A 141 -24.79 -8.06 27.86
C ALA A 141 -26.23 -8.19 27.35
N MET A 142 -26.52 -7.79 26.12
CA MET A 142 -27.82 -7.97 25.49
C MET A 142 -28.23 -9.44 25.40
N ARG A 143 -27.30 -10.32 25.04
CA ARG A 143 -27.57 -11.77 25.00
C ARG A 143 -27.90 -12.35 26.38
N ARG A 144 -27.26 -11.84 27.43
CA ARG A 144 -27.55 -12.27 28.82
C ARG A 144 -28.92 -11.84 29.31
N HIS A 145 -29.40 -10.66 28.88
CA HIS A 145 -30.69 -10.14 29.26
C HIS A 145 -31.88 -10.73 28.48
N THR A 146 -31.60 -11.32 27.32
CA THR A 146 -32.62 -11.96 26.49
C THR A 146 -32.83 -13.44 26.79
N ARG A 147 -32.10 -14.00 27.74
CA ARG A 147 -32.28 -15.39 28.19
C ARG A 147 -33.27 -15.46 29.33
#